data_7b7d7d7210582e11655d4f6735b7109a
#
_entry.id   7b7d7d7210582e11655d4f6735b7109a
#
_cell.length_a   1.000
_cell.length_b   1.000
_cell.length_c   1.000
_cell.angle_alpha   90.00
_cell.angle_beta   90.00
_cell.angle_gamma   90.00
#
_symmetry.space_group_name_H-M   'P 1'
#
loop_
_entity.id
_entity.type
_entity.pdbx_description
1 polymer ?
#
loop_
_entity_poly.entity_id
_entity_poly.type
_entity_poly.pdbx_seq_one_letter_code
_entity_poly.pdbx_strand_id
1 'polypeptide(L)'
;MKILIVLTYYRPHISGLTIYVERLARALAQRGHRVTVLTSHYDKDLPRRQVLDGVTVIRHPVLYRVSKGSIMPGFLSRAWVLMRQNDIVSVHLPQAEGGVLAFIGRTLARKPVVLTYHSDLQLPPGFINRVIDRLVFWSNSMAAVFADRISAYTEDFARHSPYL
;
A
#
# COMPACT_ATOMS: atom_id res chain seq x y z
N MET A 1 5.50 14.24 -12.76
CA MET A 1 5.38 12.78 -12.83
C MET A 1 4.00 12.35 -12.35
N LYS A 2 3.54 11.16 -12.76
CA LYS A 2 2.32 10.51 -12.24
C LYS A 2 2.74 9.44 -11.23
N ILE A 3 2.25 9.53 -10.02
CA ILE A 3 2.64 8.67 -8.90
C ILE A 3 1.41 7.91 -8.41
N LEU A 4 1.48 6.58 -8.39
CA LEU A 4 0.48 5.73 -7.76
C LEU A 4 0.97 5.31 -6.38
N ILE A 5 0.18 5.60 -5.36
CA ILE A 5 0.40 5.12 -4.00
C ILE A 5 -0.65 4.06 -3.69
N VAL A 6 -0.23 2.91 -3.16
CA VAL A 6 -1.13 1.78 -2.84
C VAL A 6 -0.99 1.42 -1.37
N LEU A 7 -2.12 1.41 -0.66
CA LEU A 7 -2.20 1.03 0.75
C LEU A 7 -3.61 0.55 1.10
N THR A 8 -3.75 -0.23 2.19
CA THR A 8 -5.05 -0.80 2.56
C THR A 8 -6.03 0.26 3.06
N TYR A 9 -5.63 1.18 3.93
CA TYR A 9 -6.48 2.21 4.50
C TYR A 9 -5.94 3.61 4.24
N TYR A 10 -6.85 4.55 3.92
CA TYR A 10 -6.54 5.96 3.73
C TYR A 10 -7.62 6.81 4.39
N ARG A 11 -7.46 8.15 4.38
CA ARG A 11 -8.40 9.10 4.99
C ARG A 11 -9.88 8.78 4.68
N PRO A 12 -10.76 8.95 5.66
CA PRO A 12 -10.59 9.52 7.01
C PRO A 12 -10.07 8.54 8.07
N HIS A 13 -9.68 7.31 7.72
CA HIS A 13 -9.05 6.39 8.66
C HIS A 13 -7.75 6.97 9.23
N ILE A 14 -7.61 6.99 10.56
CA ILE A 14 -6.47 7.57 11.27
C ILE A 14 -5.58 6.45 11.80
N SER A 15 -4.33 6.44 11.35
CA SER A 15 -3.23 5.61 11.85
C SER A 15 -1.90 6.27 11.52
N GLY A 16 -0.80 5.84 12.12
CA GLY A 16 0.54 6.37 11.80
C GLY A 16 0.85 6.26 10.31
N LEU A 17 0.53 5.11 9.69
CA LEU A 17 0.70 4.88 8.25
C LEU A 17 -0.14 5.85 7.42
N THR A 18 -1.42 6.01 7.73
CA THR A 18 -2.31 6.88 6.95
C THR A 18 -1.92 8.36 7.05
N ILE A 19 -1.50 8.81 8.24
CA ILE A 19 -1.00 10.19 8.45
C ILE A 19 0.28 10.42 7.63
N TYR A 20 1.21 9.46 7.65
CA TYR A 20 2.45 9.56 6.86
C TYR A 20 2.13 9.65 5.36
N VAL A 21 1.31 8.73 4.85
CA VAL A 21 0.97 8.69 3.41
C VAL A 21 0.19 9.93 2.99
N GLU A 22 -0.69 10.46 3.85
CA GLU A 22 -1.38 11.71 3.59
C GLU A 22 -0.40 12.88 3.41
N ARG A 23 0.53 13.04 4.36
CA ARG A 23 1.55 14.09 4.30
C ARG A 23 2.44 13.95 3.07
N LEU A 24 2.89 12.74 2.77
CA LEU A 24 3.69 12.43 1.58
C LEU A 24 2.93 12.76 0.29
N ALA A 25 1.71 12.26 0.14
CA ALA A 25 0.90 12.47 -1.06
C ALA A 25 0.61 13.95 -1.30
N ARG A 26 0.25 14.69 -0.25
CA ARG A 26 0.03 16.13 -0.31
C ARG A 26 1.29 16.89 -0.70
N ALA A 27 2.43 16.58 -0.08
CA ALA A 27 3.70 17.22 -0.40
C ALA A 27 4.14 16.97 -1.85
N LEU A 28 3.91 15.77 -2.38
CA LEU A 28 4.16 15.44 -3.78
C LEU A 28 3.21 16.21 -4.72
N ALA A 29 1.92 16.30 -4.38
CA ALA A 29 0.95 17.08 -5.16
C ALA A 29 1.31 18.57 -5.19
N GLN A 30 1.72 19.15 -4.06
CA GLN A 30 2.19 20.54 -3.97
C GLN A 30 3.45 20.81 -4.81
N ARG A 31 4.28 19.79 -5.04
CA ARG A 31 5.45 19.86 -5.95
C ARG A 31 5.09 19.65 -7.42
N GLY A 32 3.80 19.65 -7.77
CA GLY A 32 3.32 19.54 -9.15
C GLY A 32 3.24 18.11 -9.69
N HIS A 33 3.35 17.08 -8.86
CA HIS A 33 3.14 15.70 -9.28
C HIS A 33 1.64 15.36 -9.29
N ARG A 34 1.21 14.53 -10.24
CA ARG A 34 -0.13 13.94 -10.21
C ARG A 34 -0.10 12.70 -9.32
N VAL A 35 -0.70 12.80 -8.14
CA VAL A 35 -0.73 11.72 -7.17
C VAL A 35 -2.09 11.04 -7.19
N THR A 36 -2.08 9.71 -7.32
CA THR A 36 -3.25 8.85 -7.19
C THR A 36 -3.03 7.89 -6.04
N VAL A 37 -3.97 7.82 -5.11
CA VAL A 37 -3.99 6.85 -4.01
C VAL A 37 -5.03 5.79 -4.32
N LEU A 38 -4.63 4.52 -4.38
CA LEU A 38 -5.51 3.36 -4.44
C LEU A 38 -5.60 2.72 -3.05
N THR A 39 -6.83 2.61 -2.52
CA THR A 39 -7.08 2.12 -1.16
C THR A 39 -8.39 1.35 -1.08
N SER A 40 -8.68 0.72 0.07
CA SER A 40 -9.95 0.04 0.31
C SER A 40 -11.11 1.02 0.49
N HIS A 41 -12.29 0.63 0.02
CA HIS A 41 -13.57 1.28 0.32
C HIS A 41 -14.14 0.70 1.62
N TYR A 42 -13.42 0.94 2.72
CA TYR A 42 -13.71 0.36 4.02
C TYR A 42 -14.97 0.89 4.70
N ASP A 43 -15.42 2.07 4.29
CA ASP A 43 -16.60 2.76 4.76
C ASP A 43 -17.50 3.10 3.56
N LYS A 44 -18.74 2.61 3.60
CA LYS A 44 -19.70 2.74 2.49
C LYS A 44 -20.16 4.18 2.26
N ASP A 45 -20.08 5.03 3.28
CA ASP A 45 -20.48 6.44 3.20
C ASP A 45 -19.44 7.31 2.48
N LEU A 46 -18.25 6.79 2.26
CA LEU A 46 -17.20 7.47 1.52
C LEU A 46 -17.42 7.39 0.00
N PRO A 47 -17.12 8.44 -0.76
CA PRO A 47 -17.15 8.36 -2.21
C PRO A 47 -16.07 7.40 -2.75
N ARG A 48 -16.41 6.61 -3.76
CA ARG A 48 -15.46 5.70 -4.42
C ARG A 48 -14.29 6.42 -5.09
N ARG A 49 -14.51 7.68 -5.47
CA ARG A 49 -13.47 8.55 -6.04
C ARG A 49 -13.70 9.97 -5.56
N GLN A 50 -12.62 10.62 -5.13
CA GLN A 50 -12.62 12.03 -4.75
C GLN A 50 -11.22 12.63 -4.91
N VAL A 51 -11.13 13.94 -4.85
CA VAL A 51 -9.87 14.67 -4.78
C VAL A 51 -9.76 15.29 -3.40
N LEU A 52 -8.67 15.01 -2.69
CA LEU A 52 -8.34 15.57 -1.38
C LEU A 52 -6.96 16.23 -1.46
N ASP A 53 -6.89 17.53 -1.19
CA ASP A 53 -5.64 18.29 -1.19
C ASP A 53 -4.78 18.09 -2.46
N GLY A 54 -5.43 18.04 -3.64
CA GLY A 54 -4.77 17.81 -4.92
C GLY A 54 -4.46 16.34 -5.23
N VAL A 55 -4.79 15.41 -4.34
CA VAL A 55 -4.57 13.97 -4.48
C VAL A 55 -5.84 13.28 -4.94
N THR A 56 -5.78 12.52 -6.02
CA THR A 56 -6.91 11.68 -6.47
C THR A 56 -6.95 10.40 -5.64
N VAL A 57 -8.02 10.20 -4.87
CA VAL A 57 -8.25 9.00 -4.06
C VAL A 57 -9.25 8.09 -4.77
N ILE A 58 -8.86 6.84 -4.99
CA ILE A 58 -9.69 5.78 -5.58
C ILE A 58 -9.86 4.68 -4.54
N ARG A 59 -11.11 4.41 -4.15
CA ARG A 59 -11.46 3.37 -3.18
C ARG A 59 -12.03 2.15 -3.88
N HIS A 60 -11.37 1.01 -3.67
CA HIS A 60 -11.81 -0.27 -4.22
C HIS A 60 -12.77 -0.98 -3.27
N PRO A 61 -13.88 -1.57 -3.78
CA PRO A 61 -14.85 -2.25 -2.93
C PRO A 61 -14.23 -3.34 -2.06
N VAL A 62 -14.68 -3.40 -0.80
CA VAL A 62 -14.32 -4.46 0.17
C VAL A 62 -15.47 -5.44 0.23
N LEU A 63 -15.18 -6.72 -0.02
CA LEU A 63 -16.15 -7.80 0.14
C LEU A 63 -16.30 -8.19 1.61
N TYR A 64 -15.17 -8.38 2.28
CA TYR A 64 -15.13 -8.84 3.67
C TYR A 64 -13.87 -8.33 4.39
N ARG A 65 -13.95 -8.15 5.70
CA ARG A 65 -12.81 -7.79 6.55
C ARG A 65 -12.39 -8.98 7.40
N VAL A 66 -11.09 -9.27 7.42
CA VAL A 66 -10.50 -10.31 8.26
C VAL A 66 -9.39 -9.67 9.09
N SER A 67 -9.58 -9.62 10.40
CA SER A 67 -8.63 -8.98 11.32
C SER A 67 -8.33 -7.52 10.88
N LYS A 68 -7.09 -7.19 10.62
CA LYS A 68 -6.66 -5.86 10.12
C LYS A 68 -6.63 -5.76 8.59
N GLY A 69 -6.92 -6.85 7.87
CA GLY A 69 -6.92 -6.89 6.41
C GLY A 69 -8.32 -6.76 5.79
N SER A 70 -8.35 -6.60 4.47
CA SER A 70 -9.57 -6.51 3.68
C SER A 70 -9.49 -7.42 2.47
N ILE A 71 -10.52 -8.23 2.22
CA ILE A 71 -10.64 -9.04 1.01
C ILE A 71 -11.30 -8.18 -0.06
N MET A 72 -10.57 -7.93 -1.13
CA MET A 72 -10.95 -6.99 -2.20
C MET A 72 -10.84 -7.66 -3.57
N PRO A 73 -11.86 -8.44 -4.02
CA PRO A 73 -11.84 -9.08 -5.32
C PRO A 73 -11.64 -8.05 -6.44
N GLY A 74 -10.71 -8.34 -7.37
CA GLY A 74 -10.38 -7.45 -8.47
C GLY A 74 -9.43 -6.27 -8.11
N PHE A 75 -8.98 -6.16 -6.85
CA PHE A 75 -8.06 -5.10 -6.43
C PHE A 75 -6.75 -5.12 -7.22
N LEU A 76 -6.17 -6.30 -7.42
CA LEU A 76 -4.91 -6.47 -8.17
C LEU A 76 -5.07 -6.08 -9.64
N SER A 77 -6.20 -6.44 -10.27
CA SER A 77 -6.49 -6.01 -11.64
C SER A 77 -6.66 -4.50 -11.74
N ARG A 78 -7.33 -3.90 -10.75
CA ARG A 78 -7.47 -2.45 -10.68
C ARG A 78 -6.12 -1.76 -10.46
N ALA A 79 -5.29 -2.30 -9.57
CA ALA A 79 -3.94 -1.82 -9.33
C ALA A 79 -3.10 -1.88 -10.62
N TRP A 80 -3.12 -2.99 -11.33
CA TRP A 80 -2.40 -3.15 -12.61
C TRP A 80 -2.79 -2.10 -13.63
N VAL A 81 -4.09 -1.86 -13.84
CA VAL A 81 -4.57 -0.81 -14.76
C VAL A 81 -4.03 0.56 -14.36
N LEU A 82 -4.06 0.90 -13.06
CA LEU A 82 -3.55 2.17 -12.56
C LEU A 82 -2.02 2.25 -12.65
N MET A 83 -1.30 1.16 -12.39
CA MET A 83 0.16 1.11 -12.53
C MET A 83 0.60 1.47 -13.96
N ARG A 84 -0.10 0.95 -14.97
CA ARG A 84 0.18 1.28 -16.38
C ARG A 84 -0.04 2.75 -16.73
N GLN A 85 -0.92 3.45 -16.02
CA GLN A 85 -1.25 4.86 -16.23
C GLN A 85 -0.35 5.82 -15.45
N ASN A 86 0.52 5.29 -14.58
CA ASN A 86 1.42 6.05 -13.73
C ASN A 86 2.88 5.77 -14.08
N ASP A 87 3.77 6.68 -13.68
CA ASP A 87 5.21 6.60 -13.98
C ASP A 87 5.95 5.79 -12.92
N ILE A 88 5.47 5.83 -11.67
CA ILE A 88 6.08 5.17 -10.51
C ILE A 88 5.00 4.63 -9.58
N VAL A 89 5.29 3.53 -8.90
CA VAL A 89 4.41 2.86 -7.93
C VAL A 89 5.05 2.90 -6.55
N SER A 90 4.32 3.42 -5.57
CA SER A 90 4.71 3.38 -4.15
C SER A 90 3.79 2.44 -3.40
N VAL A 91 4.35 1.37 -2.84
CA VAL A 91 3.63 0.36 -2.04
C VAL A 91 3.98 0.56 -0.58
N HIS A 92 2.97 0.65 0.27
CA HIS A 92 3.14 0.89 1.70
C HIS A 92 2.76 -0.36 2.50
N LEU A 93 3.72 -0.90 3.26
CA LEU A 93 3.56 -2.10 4.07
C LEU A 93 3.39 -1.76 5.57
N PRO A 94 2.70 -2.62 6.33
CA PRO A 94 2.26 -3.98 5.98
C PRO A 94 0.92 -4.01 5.23
N GLN A 95 0.85 -4.82 4.18
CA GLN A 95 -0.42 -5.21 3.54
C GLN A 95 -0.30 -6.59 2.88
N ALA A 96 -1.37 -7.38 2.91
CA ALA A 96 -1.34 -8.76 2.46
C ALA A 96 -0.98 -8.92 0.97
N GLU A 97 -1.42 -7.99 0.14
CA GLU A 97 -1.17 -7.98 -1.31
C GLU A 97 0.18 -7.36 -1.71
N GLY A 98 0.99 -6.89 -0.75
CA GLY A 98 2.20 -6.10 -1.00
C GLY A 98 3.17 -6.75 -1.97
N GLY A 99 3.46 -8.03 -1.80
CA GLY A 99 4.36 -8.78 -2.67
C GLY A 99 3.84 -8.90 -4.10
N VAL A 100 2.57 -9.25 -4.24
CA VAL A 100 1.94 -9.36 -5.57
C VAL A 100 1.86 -8.00 -6.26
N LEU A 101 1.60 -6.92 -5.53
CA LEU A 101 1.59 -5.57 -6.07
C LEU A 101 2.99 -5.15 -6.56
N ALA A 102 4.03 -5.43 -5.79
CA ALA A 102 5.41 -5.14 -6.19
C ALA A 102 5.80 -5.95 -7.44
N PHE A 103 5.49 -7.25 -7.46
CA PHE A 103 5.69 -8.12 -8.62
C PHE A 103 4.98 -7.58 -9.87
N ILE A 104 3.66 -7.27 -9.77
CA ILE A 104 2.89 -6.72 -10.89
C ILE A 104 3.49 -5.39 -11.36
N GLY A 105 3.82 -4.50 -10.43
CA GLY A 105 4.42 -3.21 -10.74
C GLY A 105 5.72 -3.34 -11.51
N ARG A 106 6.65 -4.13 -10.98
CA ARG A 106 8.01 -4.29 -11.51
C ARG A 106 8.04 -5.08 -12.81
N THR A 107 7.33 -6.21 -12.88
CA THR A 107 7.44 -7.15 -13.99
C THR A 107 6.41 -6.94 -15.09
N LEU A 108 5.12 -6.82 -14.73
CA LEU A 108 4.03 -6.75 -15.71
C LEU A 108 3.75 -5.32 -16.17
N ALA A 109 3.72 -4.36 -15.26
CA ALA A 109 3.55 -2.95 -15.61
C ALA A 109 4.86 -2.28 -16.03
N ARG A 110 6.02 -2.88 -15.70
CA ARG A 110 7.37 -2.37 -15.98
C ARG A 110 7.55 -0.94 -15.46
N LYS A 111 7.16 -0.73 -14.22
CA LYS A 111 7.28 0.56 -13.53
C LYS A 111 8.23 0.45 -12.35
N PRO A 112 8.99 1.50 -12.06
CA PRO A 112 9.76 1.57 -10.81
C PRO A 112 8.83 1.41 -9.60
N VAL A 113 9.24 0.54 -8.67
CA VAL A 113 8.51 0.26 -7.43
C VAL A 113 9.32 0.77 -6.24
N VAL A 114 8.71 1.66 -5.47
CA VAL A 114 9.24 2.12 -4.18
C VAL A 114 8.42 1.47 -3.08
N LEU A 115 9.09 0.77 -2.19
CA LEU A 115 8.50 0.15 -1.02
C LEU A 115 8.75 1.02 0.20
N THR A 116 7.69 1.35 0.95
CA THR A 116 7.83 2.00 2.25
C THR A 116 7.35 1.05 3.34
N TYR A 117 8.28 0.69 4.23
CA TYR A 117 8.00 -0.20 5.34
C TYR A 117 7.77 0.59 6.61
N HIS A 118 6.56 0.48 7.20
CA HIS A 118 6.14 1.32 8.32
C HIS A 118 6.27 0.65 9.68
N SER A 119 5.92 -0.63 9.77
CA SER A 119 5.95 -1.38 11.02
C SER A 119 5.77 -2.87 10.77
N ASP A 120 6.21 -3.69 11.70
CA ASP A 120 5.90 -5.10 11.72
C ASP A 120 4.43 -5.33 12.05
N LEU A 121 3.83 -6.36 11.45
CA LEU A 121 2.47 -6.75 11.74
C LEU A 121 2.45 -7.46 13.09
N GLN A 122 1.73 -6.89 14.05
CA GLN A 122 1.49 -7.54 15.34
C GLN A 122 0.01 -7.96 15.41
N LEU A 123 -0.23 -9.26 15.45
CA LEU A 123 -1.56 -9.84 15.60
C LEU A 123 -1.69 -10.51 16.97
N PRO A 124 -2.89 -10.52 17.56
CA PRO A 124 -3.15 -11.25 18.79
C PRO A 124 -2.80 -12.75 18.64
N PRO A 125 -2.45 -13.46 19.73
CA PRO A 125 -2.16 -14.88 19.66
C PRO A 125 -3.38 -15.67 19.18
N GLY A 126 -3.14 -16.68 18.31
CA GLY A 126 -4.18 -17.54 17.76
C GLY A 126 -3.73 -18.25 16.49
N PHE A 127 -4.34 -19.40 16.20
CA PHE A 127 -3.95 -20.21 15.02
C PHE A 127 -4.15 -19.45 13.71
N ILE A 128 -5.31 -18.84 13.51
CA ILE A 128 -5.64 -18.07 12.29
C ILE A 128 -4.69 -16.89 12.15
N ASN A 129 -4.44 -16.14 13.21
CA ASN A 129 -3.53 -15.00 13.19
C ASN A 129 -2.09 -15.40 12.88
N ARG A 130 -1.65 -16.58 13.33
CA ARG A 130 -0.32 -17.13 13.01
C ARG A 130 -0.18 -17.50 11.52
N VAL A 131 -1.24 -18.02 10.90
CA VAL A 131 -1.27 -18.27 9.45
C VAL A 131 -1.25 -16.96 8.68
N ILE A 132 -2.06 -15.97 9.07
CA ILE A 132 -2.08 -14.64 8.44
C ILE A 132 -0.69 -13.98 8.55
N ASP A 133 -0.09 -14.00 9.73
CA ASP A 133 1.24 -13.43 9.95
C ASP A 133 2.29 -14.05 9.03
N ARG A 134 2.29 -15.38 8.89
CA ARG A 134 3.19 -16.06 7.98
C ARG A 134 2.95 -15.72 6.51
N LEU A 135 1.69 -15.61 6.07
CA LEU A 135 1.36 -15.18 4.70
C LEU A 135 1.79 -13.75 4.44
N VAL A 136 1.57 -12.84 5.39
CA VAL A 136 2.00 -11.44 5.28
C VAL A 136 3.54 -11.36 5.30
N PHE A 137 4.21 -12.17 6.12
CA PHE A 137 5.67 -12.28 6.10
C PHE A 137 6.19 -12.61 4.70
N TRP A 138 5.71 -13.68 4.09
CA TRP A 138 6.11 -14.07 2.73
C TRP A 138 5.79 -13.00 1.69
N SER A 139 4.61 -12.37 1.80
CA SER A 139 4.22 -11.27 0.91
C SER A 139 5.16 -10.07 1.04
N ASN A 140 5.49 -9.66 2.26
CA ASN A 140 6.38 -8.52 2.49
C ASN A 140 7.81 -8.80 2.02
N SER A 141 8.33 -10.02 2.26
CA SER A 141 9.64 -10.44 1.76
C SER A 141 9.69 -10.46 0.22
N MET A 142 8.62 -10.94 -0.41
CA MET A 142 8.48 -10.88 -1.87
C MET A 142 8.43 -9.42 -2.36
N ALA A 143 7.74 -8.54 -1.65
CA ALA A 143 7.70 -7.12 -2.00
C ALA A 143 9.09 -6.49 -2.00
N ALA A 144 9.93 -6.82 -1.01
CA ALA A 144 11.31 -6.34 -0.94
C ALA A 144 12.15 -6.79 -2.14
N VAL A 145 11.99 -8.04 -2.60
CA VAL A 145 12.70 -8.58 -3.78
C VAL A 145 12.35 -7.82 -5.07
N PHE A 146 11.08 -7.43 -5.23
CA PHE A 146 10.61 -6.73 -6.44
C PHE A 146 10.65 -5.21 -6.34
N ALA A 147 11.09 -4.64 -5.23
CA ALA A 147 11.25 -3.20 -5.08
C ALA A 147 12.56 -2.69 -5.70
N ASP A 148 12.50 -1.56 -6.40
CA ASP A 148 13.69 -0.86 -6.89
C ASP A 148 14.37 -0.04 -5.78
N ARG A 149 13.57 0.42 -4.81
CA ARG A 149 14.03 1.16 -3.62
C ARG A 149 13.14 0.82 -2.43
N ILE A 150 13.78 0.70 -1.29
CA ILE A 150 13.11 0.47 0.00
C ILE A 150 13.38 1.67 0.90
N SER A 151 12.34 2.16 1.56
CA SER A 151 12.41 3.21 2.57
C SER A 151 11.87 2.67 3.89
N ALA A 152 12.61 2.93 4.96
CA ALA A 152 12.20 2.65 6.34
C ALA A 152 12.30 3.94 7.16
N TYR A 153 11.68 3.97 8.35
CA TYR A 153 11.69 5.18 9.19
C TYR A 153 13.05 5.52 9.76
N THR A 154 13.82 4.52 10.18
CA THR A 154 15.15 4.69 10.76
C THR A 154 16.06 3.58 10.28
N GLU A 155 17.38 3.83 10.31
CA GLU A 155 18.39 2.82 9.99
C GLU A 155 18.35 1.66 10.99
N ASP A 156 18.15 1.96 12.27
CA ASP A 156 18.03 0.95 13.32
C ASP A 156 16.84 0.02 13.07
N PHE A 157 15.67 0.57 12.72
CA PHE A 157 14.49 -0.21 12.35
C PHE A 157 14.76 -1.08 11.10
N ALA A 158 15.44 -0.53 10.09
CA ALA A 158 15.79 -1.29 8.88
C ALA A 158 16.73 -2.47 9.18
N ARG A 159 17.70 -2.28 10.09
CA ARG A 159 18.68 -3.33 10.47
C ARG A 159 18.07 -4.47 11.30
N HIS A 160 17.01 -4.20 12.06
CA HIS A 160 16.37 -5.18 12.96
C HIS A 160 15.08 -5.75 12.40
N SER A 161 14.59 -5.26 11.28
CA SER A 161 13.38 -5.78 10.65
C SER A 161 13.66 -7.14 9.98
N PRO A 162 12.83 -8.16 10.24
CA PRO A 162 12.99 -9.49 9.62
C PRO A 162 12.68 -9.48 8.11
N TYR A 163 12.25 -8.36 7.55
CA TYR A 163 11.83 -8.25 6.15
C TYR A 163 12.83 -7.46 5.28
N LEU A 164 13.74 -6.74 5.89
CA LEU A 164 14.73 -5.88 5.23
C LEU A 164 16.15 -6.41 5.43
#